data_5afad244667258d26c4c3e7c859d1720
#
_entry.id   5afad244667258d26c4c3e7c859d1720
#
_cell.length_a   1.000
_cell.length_b   1.000
_cell.length_c   1.000
_cell.angle_alpha   90.00
_cell.angle_beta   90.00
_cell.angle_gamma   90.00
#
_symmetry.space_group_name_H-M   'P 1'
#
loop_
_entity.id
_entity.type
_entity.pdbx_description
1 polymer ?
#
loop_
_entity_poly.entity_id
_entity_poly.type
_entity_poly.pdbx_seq_one_letter_code
_entity_poly.pdbx_strand_id
1 'polypeptide(L)'
;MQFLNILVAYDGSEVSKKALEKAVGLAKSNPSANLEVVHVANMPNLVVGEALISTPAGMSGEYYELAEQIKDEAKQRLVSLSQPAEVYLLNGNPGRAILEHAERTGRDLIVIGSRGLSGVREWVLGSVSHYVVQHAQIPVLVIK
;
A
#
# COMPACT_ATOMS: atom_id res chain seq x y z
N MET A 1 -10.72 -21.47 1.84
CA MET A 1 -10.89 -20.11 2.40
C MET A 1 -10.91 -19.10 1.27
N GLN A 2 -11.96 -18.30 1.19
CA GLN A 2 -12.09 -17.29 0.13
C GLN A 2 -11.90 -15.91 0.74
N PHE A 3 -11.10 -15.08 0.08
CA PHE A 3 -10.93 -13.70 0.47
C PHE A 3 -11.82 -12.82 -0.40
N LEU A 4 -12.65 -12.02 0.25
CA LEU A 4 -13.62 -11.16 -0.44
C LEU A 4 -13.20 -9.68 -0.45
N ASN A 5 -12.40 -9.27 0.52
CA ASN A 5 -12.01 -7.87 0.70
C ASN A 5 -10.49 -7.78 0.80
N ILE A 6 -9.85 -7.67 -0.35
CA ILE A 6 -8.39 -7.74 -0.46
C ILE A 6 -7.81 -6.33 -0.45
N LEU A 7 -6.77 -6.14 0.35
CA LEU A 7 -6.01 -4.89 0.39
C LEU A 7 -4.58 -5.14 -0.06
N VAL A 8 -4.08 -4.31 -0.97
CA VAL A 8 -2.70 -4.35 -1.43
C VAL A 8 -1.97 -3.08 -1.03
N ALA A 9 -0.80 -3.22 -0.45
CA ALA A 9 0.10 -2.10 -0.21
C ALA A 9 1.03 -1.95 -1.41
N TYR A 10 1.07 -0.76 -2.01
CA TYR A 10 1.79 -0.49 -3.25
C TYR A 10 2.65 0.76 -3.09
N ASP A 11 3.94 0.65 -3.37
CA ASP A 11 4.87 1.78 -3.30
C ASP A 11 5.64 2.02 -4.60
N GLY A 12 5.27 1.32 -5.68
CA GLY A 12 5.95 1.42 -6.96
C GLY A 12 7.19 0.56 -7.10
N SER A 13 7.63 -0.12 -6.04
CA SER A 13 8.75 -1.05 -6.12
C SER A 13 8.40 -2.27 -6.96
N GLU A 14 9.41 -2.96 -7.48
CA GLU A 14 9.19 -4.17 -8.28
C GLU A 14 8.46 -5.25 -7.48
N VAL A 15 8.76 -5.38 -6.19
CA VAL A 15 8.09 -6.36 -5.33
C VAL A 15 6.64 -5.98 -5.09
N SER A 16 6.33 -4.68 -4.93
CA SER A 16 4.94 -4.23 -4.78
C SER A 16 4.14 -4.41 -6.07
N LYS A 17 4.78 -4.32 -7.23
CA LYS A 17 4.15 -4.63 -8.51
C LYS A 17 3.76 -6.12 -8.58
N LYS A 18 4.64 -6.99 -8.14
CA LYS A 18 4.34 -8.43 -8.02
C LYS A 18 3.20 -8.69 -7.05
N ALA A 19 3.19 -7.99 -5.92
CA ALA A 19 2.11 -8.11 -4.93
C ALA A 19 0.77 -7.71 -5.53
N LEU A 20 0.74 -6.60 -6.25
CA LEU A 20 -0.47 -6.14 -6.92
C LEU A 20 -0.94 -7.14 -7.99
N GLU A 21 -0.05 -7.64 -8.80
CA GLU A 21 -0.36 -8.65 -9.81
C GLU A 21 -0.94 -9.92 -9.16
N LYS A 22 -0.35 -10.37 -8.07
CA LYS A 22 -0.86 -11.54 -7.35
C LYS A 22 -2.25 -11.29 -6.79
N ALA A 23 -2.50 -10.13 -6.22
CA ALA A 23 -3.80 -9.76 -5.68
C ALA A 23 -4.87 -9.66 -6.78
N VAL A 24 -4.51 -9.11 -7.93
CA VAL A 24 -5.41 -9.07 -9.10
C VAL A 24 -5.78 -10.49 -9.52
N GLY A 25 -4.82 -11.40 -9.55
CA GLY A 25 -5.07 -12.81 -9.86
C GLY A 25 -6.03 -13.46 -8.87
N LEU A 26 -5.85 -13.19 -7.58
CA LEU A 26 -6.76 -13.68 -6.53
C LEU A 26 -8.17 -13.13 -6.70
N ALA A 27 -8.29 -11.83 -6.99
CA ALA A 27 -9.59 -11.21 -7.23
C ALA A 27 -10.29 -11.79 -8.46
N LYS A 28 -9.56 -12.00 -9.54
CA LYS A 28 -10.11 -12.57 -10.76
C LYS A 28 -10.66 -13.98 -10.56
N SER A 29 -10.10 -14.74 -9.65
CA SER A 29 -10.57 -16.10 -9.38
C SER A 29 -11.82 -16.15 -8.50
N ASN A 30 -12.25 -15.02 -7.97
CA ASN A 30 -13.45 -14.94 -7.14
C ASN A 30 -14.28 -13.71 -7.54
N PRO A 31 -15.37 -13.91 -8.31
CA PRO A 31 -16.20 -12.79 -8.79
C PRO A 31 -16.79 -11.89 -7.70
N SER A 32 -16.89 -12.40 -6.48
CA SER A 32 -17.41 -11.63 -5.34
C SER A 32 -16.35 -10.80 -4.63
N ALA A 33 -15.08 -10.96 -5.00
CA ALA A 33 -13.99 -10.22 -4.37
C ALA A 33 -13.93 -8.77 -4.84
N ASN A 34 -13.53 -7.89 -3.95
CA ASN A 34 -13.17 -6.52 -4.29
C ASN A 34 -11.74 -6.25 -3.85
N LEU A 35 -11.13 -5.28 -4.48
CA LEU A 35 -9.71 -4.98 -4.28
C LEU A 35 -9.53 -3.50 -3.95
N GLU A 36 -8.81 -3.22 -2.89
CA GLU A 36 -8.35 -1.88 -2.61
C GLU A 36 -6.83 -1.86 -2.63
N VAL A 37 -6.27 -0.84 -3.24
CA VAL A 37 -4.83 -0.61 -3.28
C VAL A 37 -4.56 0.66 -2.50
N VAL A 38 -3.58 0.62 -1.60
CA VAL A 38 -3.17 1.81 -0.85
C VAL A 38 -1.72 2.12 -1.14
N HIS A 39 -1.46 3.38 -1.39
CA HIS A 39 -0.12 3.94 -1.39
C HIS A 39 -0.03 4.94 -0.25
N VAL A 40 0.94 4.76 0.63
CA VAL A 40 1.12 5.67 1.77
C VAL A 40 2.24 6.64 1.44
N ALA A 41 1.88 7.90 1.30
CA ALA A 41 2.84 8.98 1.13
C ALA A 41 3.37 9.37 2.50
N ASN A 42 4.65 9.09 2.74
CA ASN A 42 5.30 9.50 3.97
C ASN A 42 5.83 10.93 3.79
N MET A 43 4.92 11.89 3.92
CA MET A 43 5.28 13.31 3.79
C MET A 43 6.09 13.75 5.01
N PRO A 44 7.30 14.25 4.82
CA PRO A 44 8.08 14.73 5.96
C PRO A 44 7.43 15.98 6.55
N ASN A 45 7.11 15.89 7.85
CA ASN A 45 6.66 17.05 8.61
C ASN A 45 7.90 17.73 9.19
N LEU A 46 8.16 18.96 8.75
CA LEU A 46 9.21 19.77 9.33
C LEU A 46 8.71 20.44 10.59
N VAL A 47 9.31 20.09 11.72
CA VAL A 47 9.08 20.81 12.97
C VAL A 47 10.17 21.86 13.07
N VAL A 48 9.80 23.13 12.97
CA VAL A 48 10.71 24.26 13.18
C VAL A 48 10.26 24.96 14.47
N GLY A 49 11.06 24.80 15.54
CA GLY A 49 10.68 25.28 16.85
C GLY A 49 9.49 24.52 17.42
N GLU A 50 8.49 25.24 17.92
CA GLU A 50 7.26 24.62 18.44
C GLU A 50 6.15 24.53 17.40
N ALA A 51 6.39 25.02 16.18
CA ALA A 51 5.37 25.04 15.14
C ALA A 51 5.58 23.87 14.18
N LEU A 52 4.51 23.11 13.99
CA LEU A 52 4.42 22.11 12.92
C LEU A 52 4.23 22.90 11.63
N ILE A 53 5.30 23.06 10.87
CA ILE A 53 5.20 23.71 9.57
C ILE A 53 5.02 22.61 8.52
N SER A 54 3.90 22.67 7.80
CA SER A 54 3.77 21.91 6.58
C SER A 54 4.94 22.28 5.66
N THR A 55 5.55 21.28 5.04
CA THR A 55 6.66 21.44 4.11
C THR A 55 6.43 22.64 3.16
N PRO A 56 7.50 23.36 2.80
CA PRO A 56 7.39 24.42 1.80
C PRO A 56 6.63 23.93 0.57
N ALA A 57 5.78 24.77 0.02
CA ALA A 57 4.86 24.39 -1.06
C ALA A 57 5.55 23.66 -2.22
N GLY A 58 6.80 24.00 -2.54
CA GLY A 58 7.57 23.32 -3.60
C GLY A 58 7.93 21.87 -3.25
N MET A 59 8.36 21.62 -2.01
CA MET A 59 8.70 20.25 -1.56
C MET A 59 7.44 19.40 -1.39
N SER A 60 6.37 19.98 -0.84
CA SER A 60 5.07 19.30 -0.75
C SER A 60 4.55 18.92 -2.12
N GLY A 61 4.71 19.81 -3.11
CA GLY A 61 4.29 19.58 -4.47
C GLY A 61 4.99 18.40 -5.12
N GLU A 62 6.31 18.31 -4.96
CA GLU A 62 7.08 17.21 -5.53
C GLU A 62 6.70 15.85 -4.92
N TYR A 63 6.58 15.78 -3.60
CA TYR A 63 6.14 14.57 -2.92
C TYR A 63 4.73 14.18 -3.34
N TYR A 64 3.85 15.15 -3.44
CA TYR A 64 2.47 14.91 -3.83
C TYR A 64 2.40 14.43 -5.29
N GLU A 65 3.16 15.04 -6.19
CA GLU A 65 3.21 14.62 -7.59
C GLU A 65 3.71 13.18 -7.73
N LEU A 66 4.77 12.82 -6.98
CA LEU A 66 5.29 11.46 -7.00
C LEU A 66 4.24 10.47 -6.48
N ALA A 67 3.57 10.81 -5.39
CA ALA A 67 2.52 9.97 -4.84
C ALA A 67 1.36 9.78 -5.81
N GLU A 68 0.95 10.84 -6.50
CA GLU A 68 -0.08 10.77 -7.53
C GLU A 68 0.35 9.92 -8.72
N GLN A 69 1.62 9.99 -9.13
CA GLN A 69 2.16 9.14 -10.20
C GLN A 69 2.11 7.66 -9.82
N ILE A 70 2.47 7.33 -8.58
CA ILE A 70 2.43 5.96 -8.08
C ILE A 70 0.99 5.46 -8.04
N LYS A 71 0.07 6.30 -7.58
CA LYS A 71 -1.36 6.02 -7.57
C LYS A 71 -1.90 5.74 -8.97
N ASP A 72 -1.54 6.59 -9.94
CA ASP A 72 -1.99 6.45 -11.32
C ASP A 72 -1.43 5.18 -11.96
N GLU A 73 -0.19 4.83 -11.66
CA GLU A 73 0.42 3.59 -12.12
C GLU A 73 -0.35 2.38 -11.59
N ALA A 74 -0.70 2.41 -10.31
CA ALA A 74 -1.50 1.34 -9.70
C ALA A 74 -2.87 1.22 -10.38
N LYS A 75 -3.53 2.34 -10.66
CA LYS A 75 -4.81 2.35 -11.36
C LYS A 75 -4.73 1.68 -12.74
N GLN A 76 -3.66 1.97 -13.48
CA GLN A 76 -3.46 1.38 -14.80
C GLN A 76 -3.32 -0.14 -14.72
N ARG A 77 -2.71 -0.65 -13.66
CA ARG A 77 -2.54 -2.08 -13.44
C ARG A 77 -3.84 -2.80 -13.08
N LEU A 78 -4.88 -2.05 -12.74
CA LEU A 78 -6.20 -2.59 -12.41
C LEU A 78 -7.16 -2.62 -13.58
N VAL A 79 -6.77 -2.10 -14.73
CA VAL A 79 -7.65 -1.96 -15.90
C VAL A 79 -8.24 -3.29 -16.38
N SER A 80 -7.49 -4.38 -16.23
CA SER A 80 -7.93 -5.72 -16.64
C SER A 80 -8.93 -6.36 -15.66
N LEU A 81 -9.13 -5.75 -14.48
CA LEU A 81 -10.00 -6.30 -13.45
C LEU A 81 -11.41 -5.75 -13.64
N SER A 82 -12.40 -6.64 -13.75
CA SER A 82 -13.81 -6.26 -13.92
C SER A 82 -14.52 -6.01 -12.59
N GLN A 83 -13.98 -6.53 -11.49
CA GLN A 83 -14.56 -6.33 -10.16
C GLN A 83 -14.28 -4.92 -9.64
N PRO A 84 -15.02 -4.47 -8.61
CA PRO A 84 -14.72 -3.18 -7.98
C PRO A 84 -13.30 -3.12 -7.47
N ALA A 85 -12.59 -2.06 -7.83
CA ALA A 85 -11.23 -1.81 -7.38
C ALA A 85 -11.01 -0.31 -7.22
N GLU A 86 -10.41 0.06 -6.10
CA GLU A 86 -10.12 1.45 -5.76
C GLU A 86 -8.67 1.61 -5.36
N VAL A 87 -8.08 2.75 -5.67
CA VAL A 87 -6.75 3.12 -5.22
C VAL A 87 -6.83 4.32 -4.31
N TYR A 88 -6.29 4.18 -3.11
CA TYR A 88 -6.30 5.24 -2.09
C TYR A 88 -4.89 5.74 -1.84
N LEU A 89 -4.76 7.04 -1.78
CA LEU A 89 -3.53 7.70 -1.34
C LEU A 89 -3.69 8.04 0.14
N LEU A 90 -2.89 7.41 0.98
CA LEU A 90 -2.90 7.64 2.42
C LEU A 90 -1.66 8.44 2.82
N ASN A 91 -1.73 9.08 3.98
CA ASN A 91 -0.62 9.84 4.53
C ASN A 91 -0.28 9.34 5.92
N GLY A 92 1.00 9.39 6.28
CA GLY A 92 1.46 9.05 7.62
C GLY A 92 2.49 7.92 7.64
N ASN A 93 2.56 7.22 8.76
CA ASN A 93 3.44 6.07 8.91
C ASN A 93 2.90 4.91 8.08
N PRO A 94 3.68 4.35 7.14
CA PRO A 94 3.15 3.35 6.21
C PRO A 94 2.53 2.12 6.87
N GLY A 95 3.23 1.50 7.79
CA GLY A 95 2.72 0.29 8.44
C GLY A 95 1.42 0.53 9.20
N ARG A 96 1.39 1.59 9.97
CA ARG A 96 0.20 1.96 10.74
C ARG A 96 -0.95 2.35 9.84
N ALA A 97 -0.70 3.16 8.82
CA ALA A 97 -1.73 3.61 7.89
C ALA A 97 -2.38 2.43 7.16
N ILE A 98 -1.58 1.45 6.73
CA ILE A 98 -2.08 0.23 6.08
C ILE A 98 -3.03 -0.53 7.02
N LEU A 99 -2.61 -0.75 8.27
CA LEU A 99 -3.41 -1.50 9.23
C LEU A 99 -4.70 -0.78 9.62
N GLU A 100 -4.63 0.54 9.83
CA GLU A 100 -5.80 1.34 10.14
C GLU A 100 -6.81 1.33 8.98
N HIS A 101 -6.32 1.43 7.76
CA HIS A 101 -7.18 1.36 6.57
C HIS A 101 -7.84 -0.02 6.45
N ALA A 102 -7.07 -1.08 6.65
CA ALA A 102 -7.59 -2.46 6.59
C ALA A 102 -8.71 -2.66 7.61
N GLU A 103 -8.52 -2.20 8.83
CA GLU A 103 -9.51 -2.32 9.89
C GLU A 103 -10.75 -1.48 9.59
N ARG A 104 -10.56 -0.22 9.22
CA ARG A 104 -11.68 0.70 8.95
C ARG A 104 -12.54 0.24 7.79
N THR A 105 -11.95 -0.38 6.78
CA THR A 105 -12.68 -0.79 5.57
C THR A 105 -13.03 -2.28 5.54
N GLY A 106 -12.77 -3.00 6.63
CA GLY A 106 -13.16 -4.41 6.78
C GLY A 106 -12.45 -5.34 5.82
N ARG A 107 -11.14 -5.16 5.62
CA ARG A 107 -10.36 -6.05 4.76
C ARG A 107 -10.15 -7.41 5.44
N ASP A 108 -10.10 -8.48 4.66
CA ASP A 108 -9.88 -9.83 5.16
C ASP A 108 -8.55 -10.44 4.71
N LEU A 109 -7.80 -9.74 3.87
CA LEU A 109 -6.46 -10.13 3.44
C LEU A 109 -5.66 -8.89 3.10
N ILE A 110 -4.41 -8.84 3.58
CA ILE A 110 -3.43 -7.84 3.14
C ILE A 110 -2.40 -8.56 2.28
N VAL A 111 -2.12 -8.01 1.09
CA VAL A 111 -1.04 -8.48 0.22
C VAL A 111 0.04 -7.40 0.18
N ILE A 112 1.26 -7.77 0.48
CA ILE A 112 2.35 -6.82 0.61
C ILE A 112 3.66 -7.43 0.10
N GLY A 113 4.49 -6.62 -0.53
CA GLY A 113 5.83 -7.04 -0.90
C GLY A 113 6.73 -7.17 0.33
N SER A 114 7.67 -8.10 0.28
CA SER A 114 8.59 -8.34 1.40
C SER A 114 9.55 -7.19 1.64
N ARG A 115 9.75 -6.32 0.65
CA ARG A 115 10.67 -5.16 0.68
C ARG A 115 10.03 -3.99 -0.04
N GLY A 116 10.51 -2.79 0.29
CA GLY A 116 10.13 -1.58 -0.45
C GLY A 116 11.26 -1.07 -1.33
N LEU A 117 11.21 0.21 -1.65
CA LEU A 117 12.18 0.88 -2.52
C LEU A 117 13.60 0.92 -1.93
N SER A 118 13.75 0.80 -0.63
CA SER A 118 15.05 0.91 0.04
C SER A 118 15.94 -0.34 -0.11
N GLY A 119 15.43 -1.43 -0.65
CA GLY A 119 16.23 -2.61 -0.96
C GLY A 119 16.83 -3.32 0.24
N VAL A 120 16.07 -4.20 0.88
CA VAL A 120 16.54 -5.03 1.99
C VAL A 120 16.98 -6.40 1.45
N ARG A 121 17.88 -7.08 2.16
CA ARG A 121 18.34 -8.42 1.78
C ARG A 121 17.19 -9.41 1.63
N GLU A 122 17.37 -10.40 0.74
CA GLU A 122 16.32 -11.31 0.27
C GLU A 122 15.55 -12.07 1.37
N TRP A 123 16.18 -12.34 2.49
CA TRP A 123 15.61 -13.17 3.57
C TRP A 123 15.19 -12.37 4.80
N VAL A 124 15.19 -11.04 4.70
CA VAL A 124 14.76 -10.14 5.78
C VAL A 124 13.59 -9.31 5.28
N LEU A 125 12.53 -9.25 6.06
CA LEU A 125 11.40 -8.38 5.74
C LEU A 125 11.80 -6.91 5.87
N GLY A 126 11.30 -6.07 4.98
CA GLY A 126 11.43 -4.62 5.10
C GLY A 126 10.67 -4.11 6.32
N SER A 127 10.95 -2.89 6.73
CA SER A 127 10.37 -2.31 7.95
C SER A 127 8.84 -2.28 7.90
N VAL A 128 8.25 -1.92 6.77
CA VAL A 128 6.79 -1.83 6.62
C VAL A 128 6.16 -3.22 6.64
N SER A 129 6.69 -4.16 5.85
CA SER A 129 6.16 -5.52 5.81
C SER A 129 6.31 -6.23 7.15
N HIS A 130 7.43 -6.04 7.83
CA HIS A 130 7.65 -6.58 9.18
C HIS A 130 6.60 -6.05 10.17
N TYR A 131 6.37 -4.74 10.16
CA TYR A 131 5.37 -4.12 11.04
C TYR A 131 3.97 -4.66 10.75
N VAL A 132 3.60 -4.76 9.48
CA VAL A 132 2.29 -5.26 9.09
C VAL A 132 2.10 -6.72 9.51
N VAL A 133 3.09 -7.57 9.25
CA VAL A 133 3.03 -8.98 9.65
C VAL A 133 2.89 -9.11 11.17
N GLN A 134 3.63 -8.31 11.92
CA GLN A 134 3.66 -8.41 13.38
C GLN A 134 2.35 -7.93 14.02
N HIS A 135 1.70 -6.92 13.46
CA HIS A 135 0.56 -6.26 14.11
C HIS A 135 -0.78 -6.55 13.45
N ALA A 136 -0.82 -7.14 12.25
CA ALA A 136 -2.08 -7.45 11.58
C ALA A 136 -2.87 -8.50 12.34
N GLN A 137 -4.19 -8.32 12.40
CA GLN A 137 -5.11 -9.28 12.99
C GLN A 137 -5.82 -10.12 11.92
N ILE A 138 -5.53 -9.85 10.67
CA ILE A 138 -6.03 -10.60 9.51
C ILE A 138 -4.86 -11.24 8.78
N PRO A 139 -5.11 -12.23 7.92
CA PRO A 139 -4.06 -12.85 7.12
C PRO A 139 -3.27 -11.85 6.29
N VAL A 140 -1.97 -12.07 6.20
CA VAL A 140 -1.05 -11.27 5.39
C VAL A 140 -0.32 -12.19 4.44
N LEU A 141 -0.44 -11.92 3.14
CA LEU A 141 0.30 -12.62 2.10
C LEU A 141 1.51 -11.77 1.71
N VAL A 142 2.69 -12.28 2.00
CA VAL A 142 3.95 -11.58 1.71
C VAL A 142 4.53 -12.11 0.40
N ILE A 143 4.78 -11.21 -0.53
CA ILE A 143 5.33 -11.55 -1.85
C ILE A 143 6.81 -11.20 -1.90
N LYS A 144 7.62 -12.15 -2.34
CA LYS A 144 9.06 -11.97 -2.51
C LYS A 144 9.45 -11.58 -3.93
#